data_18f6ed45ffa2bc8dbf12da69973467cc
#
_entry.id   18f6ed45ffa2bc8dbf12da69973467cc
#
_cell.length_a   1.000
_cell.length_b   1.000
_cell.length_c   1.000
_cell.angle_alpha   90.00
_cell.angle_beta   90.00
_cell.angle_gamma   90.00
#
_symmetry.space_group_name_H-M   'P 1'
#
loop_
_entity.id
_entity.type
_entity.pdbx_description
1 polymer ?
#
loop_
_entity_poly.entity_id
_entity_poly.type
_entity_poly.pdbx_seq_one_letter_code
_entity_poly.pdbx_strand_id
1 'polypeptide(L)'
;MKRTLLALAIVFLPVMILAQEPSAPSESGQGSTRRSSEQTPATTPQIPGEHPQHEERPTTTPAQPSTPPSPAESAQAGGPGEGVKPMHFDMAEVPPVVTHHEIRVDGKVLKYTATVGRLPIKDAEGKIEAEMFFEAYTLDGADPGTRPVTFAYNGGPGSATIWLHMGALGPRKVVLEPEGWLPQSPYRLEDNPNTPLDKTDLVLVDAIGTGYSRPADQNAARKFWNMSGDIEAFGEFIRVYISRYERWSSPLYLFGESYGTTRSAGLAGYLNDRGINFNGIVLLSTVLNFETLSTSFTNDVPYPMLLPSFTSIAWYHKKLPPDLMQSPNRARQESMQFALGEYTKALASGDALTPQERQNIVDKLNRYTGISKQVIEWANLRIDVGTFTHFLLADQRLRVGRLDGRFKGPDPDGFMGTQFFDPSSAETGPPFTSVFHDYVRRELNYKVDMPYSVSGEQSGMFQWSMNPPSPSGRGGGRRAAMETVTPLREAIVKDRYLKILNMEGYYDLATPYLAAWYTFDHLDLPAEFRKNISHAQYESGHMVYLDSKSHAKMKQDFANFIEATTRR
;
A
#
# COMPACT_ATOMS: atom_id res chain seq x y z
N MET A 1 60.60 -12.71 -26.51
CA MET A 1 60.57 -13.58 -25.33
C MET A 1 59.21 -14.25 -25.29
N LYS A 2 59.21 -15.58 -25.29
CA LYS A 2 58.10 -16.48 -25.59
C LYS A 2 57.03 -16.49 -24.51
N ARG A 3 55.77 -16.34 -24.89
CA ARG A 3 54.57 -16.60 -24.03
C ARG A 3 54.14 -18.04 -24.23
N THR A 4 54.09 -18.81 -23.15
CA THR A 4 53.61 -20.18 -23.13
C THR A 4 52.11 -20.16 -22.73
N LEU A 5 51.25 -20.61 -23.62
CA LEU A 5 49.86 -20.89 -23.36
C LEU A 5 49.75 -22.30 -22.77
N LEU A 6 49.08 -22.42 -21.61
CA LEU A 6 48.69 -23.70 -21.02
C LEU A 6 47.18 -23.89 -21.29
N ALA A 7 46.84 -24.86 -22.11
CA ALA A 7 45.47 -25.26 -22.37
C ALA A 7 45.05 -26.33 -21.36
N LEU A 8 43.96 -26.11 -20.62
CA LEU A 8 43.33 -27.07 -19.71
C LEU A 8 42.15 -27.71 -20.45
N ALA A 9 42.28 -29.01 -20.75
CA ALA A 9 41.21 -29.80 -21.32
C ALA A 9 40.29 -30.30 -20.20
N ILE A 10 39.00 -29.96 -20.28
CA ILE A 10 37.94 -30.53 -19.41
C ILE A 10 37.27 -31.66 -20.15
N VAL A 11 37.38 -32.87 -19.58
CA VAL A 11 36.73 -34.08 -20.04
C VAL A 11 35.30 -34.14 -19.49
N PHE A 12 34.31 -34.18 -20.39
CA PHE A 12 32.90 -34.46 -20.04
C PHE A 12 32.66 -35.97 -20.03
N LEU A 13 32.24 -36.53 -18.88
CA LEU A 13 31.62 -37.83 -18.78
C LEU A 13 30.09 -37.69 -18.80
N PRO A 14 29.36 -38.46 -19.59
CA PRO A 14 27.89 -38.45 -19.51
C PRO A 14 27.41 -39.37 -18.39
N VAL A 15 26.55 -38.86 -17.53
CA VAL A 15 25.79 -39.64 -16.55
C VAL A 15 24.52 -40.14 -17.22
N MET A 16 24.41 -41.47 -17.34
CA MET A 16 23.18 -42.14 -17.72
C MET A 16 22.19 -42.15 -16.55
N ILE A 17 21.02 -41.56 -16.76
CA ILE A 17 19.86 -41.70 -15.86
C ILE A 17 19.01 -42.86 -16.34
N LEU A 18 18.92 -43.90 -15.51
CA LEU A 18 17.95 -45.00 -15.67
C LEU A 18 16.57 -44.50 -15.21
N ALA A 19 15.62 -44.51 -16.13
CA ALA A 19 14.21 -44.33 -15.83
C ALA A 19 13.62 -45.65 -15.29
N GLN A 20 12.96 -45.59 -14.13
CA GLN A 20 12.07 -46.62 -13.62
C GLN A 20 10.62 -46.25 -13.93
N GLU A 21 9.92 -47.15 -14.61
CA GLU A 21 8.48 -47.07 -14.85
C GLU A 21 7.68 -47.46 -13.60
N PRO A 22 6.46 -46.92 -13.42
CA PRO A 22 5.59 -47.29 -12.31
C PRO A 22 4.70 -48.50 -12.67
N SER A 23 4.65 -49.48 -11.77
CA SER A 23 3.75 -50.62 -11.80
C SER A 23 2.33 -50.26 -11.35
N ALA A 24 1.34 -50.78 -12.08
CA ALA A 24 -0.10 -50.63 -11.86
C ALA A 24 -0.62 -51.53 -10.70
N PRO A 25 -1.81 -51.20 -10.12
CA PRO A 25 -2.36 -51.92 -8.97
C PRO A 25 -3.22 -53.11 -9.39
N SER A 26 -3.14 -54.18 -8.59
CA SER A 26 -4.01 -55.40 -8.71
C SER A 26 -5.23 -55.27 -7.78
N GLU A 27 -6.40 -55.54 -8.37
CA GLU A 27 -7.67 -55.79 -7.67
C GLU A 27 -7.72 -57.21 -7.08
N SER A 28 -8.38 -57.33 -5.91
CA SER A 28 -9.26 -58.44 -5.46
C SER A 28 -9.65 -58.14 -4.01
N GLY A 29 -10.86 -58.22 -3.48
CA GLY A 29 -12.06 -58.93 -3.81
C GLY A 29 -12.76 -59.28 -2.51
N GLN A 30 -14.00 -58.86 -2.38
CA GLN A 30 -15.14 -59.43 -1.65
C GLN A 30 -15.06 -59.95 -0.22
N GLY A 31 -16.10 -59.56 0.56
CA GLY A 31 -16.73 -60.40 1.58
C GLY A 31 -17.24 -59.64 2.82
N SER A 32 -18.48 -59.14 2.82
CA SER A 32 -19.68 -59.59 3.52
C SER A 32 -19.50 -59.98 5.01
N THR A 33 -20.16 -59.29 5.93
CA THR A 33 -21.43 -59.69 6.59
C THR A 33 -21.81 -58.78 7.78
N ARG A 34 -23.09 -58.55 7.88
CA ARG A 34 -23.90 -57.95 8.96
C ARG A 34 -23.66 -58.58 10.30
N ARG A 35 -23.81 -57.82 11.37
CA ARG A 35 -24.75 -58.12 12.47
C ARG A 35 -25.00 -56.93 13.39
N SER A 36 -26.25 -56.65 13.62
CA SER A 36 -26.93 -55.77 14.57
C SER A 36 -26.98 -56.38 15.99
N SER A 37 -27.05 -55.56 17.02
CA SER A 37 -27.80 -55.70 18.27
C SER A 37 -27.70 -54.39 19.02
N GLU A 38 -28.73 -53.57 19.14
CA GLU A 38 -29.80 -53.53 20.18
C GLU A 38 -29.26 -53.65 21.61
N GLN A 39 -29.40 -52.59 22.41
CA GLN A 39 -30.39 -52.47 23.50
C GLN A 39 -30.17 -51.24 24.36
N THR A 40 -31.28 -50.59 24.66
CA THR A 40 -31.61 -49.51 25.59
C THR A 40 -31.80 -50.06 27.03
N PRO A 41 -32.31 -49.29 28.02
CA PRO A 41 -31.84 -48.11 28.79
C PRO A 41 -31.96 -48.40 30.33
N ALA A 42 -31.54 -47.43 31.16
CA ALA A 42 -31.93 -47.43 32.59
C ALA A 42 -31.92 -45.99 33.14
N THR A 43 -33.01 -45.48 33.36
CA THR A 43 -33.92 -45.23 34.53
C THR A 43 -33.36 -44.28 35.61
N THR A 44 -34.11 -43.25 35.77
CA THR A 44 -34.22 -42.23 36.83
C THR A 44 -34.49 -42.81 38.25
N PRO A 45 -34.31 -42.05 39.33
CA PRO A 45 -35.47 -41.83 40.21
C PRO A 45 -35.75 -40.36 40.57
N GLN A 46 -37.06 -40.06 40.57
CA GLN A 46 -37.72 -38.94 41.22
C GLN A 46 -37.95 -39.22 42.71
N ILE A 47 -38.03 -38.18 43.55
CA ILE A 47 -38.79 -38.09 44.76
C ILE A 47 -39.38 -36.66 44.92
N PRO A 48 -40.59 -36.52 45.48
CA PRO A 48 -41.51 -35.38 45.27
C PRO A 48 -41.73 -34.48 46.51
N GLY A 49 -42.49 -33.41 46.28
CA GLY A 49 -43.21 -32.65 47.31
C GLY A 49 -42.76 -31.21 47.48
N GLU A 50 -43.52 -30.27 47.42
CA GLU A 50 -44.75 -29.68 47.80
C GLU A 50 -44.76 -28.19 47.46
N HIS A 51 -45.88 -27.70 46.96
CA HIS A 51 -46.16 -26.26 46.78
C HIS A 51 -46.62 -25.63 48.13
N PRO A 52 -46.48 -24.28 48.27
CA PRO A 52 -47.67 -23.45 48.13
C PRO A 52 -47.45 -22.16 47.28
N GLN A 53 -48.57 -21.72 46.76
CA GLN A 53 -48.82 -20.53 45.97
C GLN A 53 -48.53 -19.23 46.74
N HIS A 54 -47.93 -18.23 46.09
CA HIS A 54 -48.19 -16.81 46.36
C HIS A 54 -47.89 -15.93 45.14
N GLU A 55 -48.90 -15.21 44.75
CA GLU A 55 -49.08 -13.91 44.10
C GLU A 55 -47.97 -13.34 43.13
N GLU A 56 -48.49 -13.02 41.98
CA GLU A 56 -47.82 -12.27 40.89
C GLU A 56 -47.42 -10.85 41.31
N ARG A 57 -46.16 -10.51 41.05
CA ARG A 57 -45.69 -9.14 40.79
C ARG A 57 -44.76 -9.16 39.61
N PRO A 58 -44.84 -8.22 38.65
CA PRO A 58 -44.00 -8.24 37.45
C PRO A 58 -42.57 -7.84 37.78
N THR A 59 -41.64 -8.77 37.64
CA THR A 59 -40.20 -8.50 37.71
C THR A 59 -39.67 -8.24 36.31
N THR A 60 -39.20 -7.03 36.09
CA THR A 60 -38.38 -6.66 34.96
C THR A 60 -37.08 -7.45 34.99
N THR A 61 -36.87 -8.29 33.99
CA THR A 61 -35.64 -9.03 33.77
C THR A 61 -34.54 -8.04 33.32
N PRO A 62 -33.35 -8.02 33.94
CA PRO A 62 -32.24 -7.27 33.41
C PRO A 62 -31.77 -7.94 32.12
N ALA A 63 -31.61 -7.16 31.05
CA ALA A 63 -31.00 -7.59 29.81
C ALA A 63 -29.57 -8.04 30.06
N GLN A 64 -29.23 -9.24 29.62
CA GLN A 64 -27.85 -9.68 29.53
C GLN A 64 -27.09 -8.80 28.51
N PRO A 65 -25.85 -8.42 28.78
CA PRO A 65 -25.06 -7.69 27.80
C PRO A 65 -24.76 -8.61 26.62
N SER A 66 -25.20 -8.20 25.44
CA SER A 66 -24.84 -8.83 24.17
C SER A 66 -23.34 -8.65 23.91
N THR A 67 -22.63 -9.75 23.79
CA THR A 67 -21.27 -9.75 23.27
C THR A 67 -21.25 -9.18 21.84
N PRO A 68 -20.32 -8.26 21.49
CA PRO A 68 -20.19 -7.79 20.12
C PRO A 68 -19.72 -8.93 19.21
N PRO A 69 -20.22 -9.01 17.97
CA PRO A 69 -19.82 -10.06 17.03
C PRO A 69 -18.36 -9.92 16.62
N SER A 70 -17.70 -11.07 16.43
CA SER A 70 -16.33 -11.19 15.91
C SER A 70 -16.23 -10.57 14.49
N PRO A 71 -15.12 -9.94 14.11
CA PRO A 71 -14.95 -9.29 12.80
C PRO A 71 -15.16 -10.19 11.58
N ALA A 72 -15.20 -11.51 11.75
CA ALA A 72 -15.47 -12.47 10.68
C ALA A 72 -16.97 -12.72 10.42
N GLU A 73 -17.86 -12.32 11.35
CA GLU A 73 -19.31 -12.53 11.23
C GLU A 73 -20.08 -11.30 10.73
N SER A 74 -19.46 -10.11 10.69
CA SER A 74 -20.10 -8.89 10.20
C SER A 74 -20.35 -8.86 8.68
N ALA A 75 -19.92 -9.89 7.93
CA ALA A 75 -20.11 -9.96 6.48
C ALA A 75 -21.39 -10.72 6.05
N GLN A 76 -22.22 -11.24 6.96
CA GLN A 76 -23.37 -12.08 6.60
C GLN A 76 -24.69 -11.82 7.34
N ALA A 77 -24.92 -10.66 7.92
CA ALA A 77 -26.20 -10.34 8.53
C ALA A 77 -26.87 -9.10 7.91
N GLY A 78 -27.13 -9.14 6.61
CA GLY A 78 -28.06 -8.27 5.93
C GLY A 78 -29.33 -9.03 5.59
N GLY A 79 -30.36 -8.99 6.48
CA GLY A 79 -31.71 -9.45 6.18
C GLY A 79 -32.32 -8.63 5.02
N PRO A 80 -33.41 -9.09 4.35
CA PRO A 80 -34.04 -8.37 3.26
C PRO A 80 -34.83 -7.18 3.82
N GLY A 81 -34.15 -6.03 3.93
CA GLY A 81 -34.73 -4.78 4.39
C GLY A 81 -34.25 -3.62 3.54
N GLU A 82 -35.16 -2.94 2.91
CA GLU A 82 -35.05 -1.71 2.09
C GLU A 82 -34.00 -1.79 0.97
N GLY A 83 -34.47 -1.94 -0.26
CA GLY A 83 -33.64 -2.00 -1.45
C GLY A 83 -32.67 -0.82 -1.50
N VAL A 84 -31.38 -1.12 -1.35
CA VAL A 84 -30.30 -0.15 -1.64
C VAL A 84 -30.60 0.42 -3.02
N LYS A 85 -30.95 1.69 -3.09
CA LYS A 85 -31.16 2.35 -4.40
C LYS A 85 -29.96 2.08 -5.27
N PRO A 86 -30.12 1.58 -6.50
CA PRO A 86 -28.99 1.32 -7.36
C PRO A 86 -28.18 2.61 -7.52
N MET A 87 -26.86 2.51 -7.33
CA MET A 87 -25.94 3.61 -7.56
C MET A 87 -26.07 4.05 -9.03
N HIS A 88 -26.36 5.30 -9.23
CA HIS A 88 -26.38 5.91 -10.56
C HIS A 88 -25.92 7.36 -10.45
N PHE A 89 -24.94 7.74 -11.26
CA PHE A 89 -24.46 9.10 -11.38
C PHE A 89 -24.78 9.62 -12.78
N ASP A 90 -25.27 10.83 -12.85
CA ASP A 90 -25.48 11.52 -14.13
C ASP A 90 -24.10 11.89 -14.71
N MET A 91 -23.72 11.17 -15.76
CA MET A 91 -22.45 11.31 -16.44
C MET A 91 -22.58 12.30 -17.59
N ALA A 92 -22.06 13.50 -17.41
CA ALA A 92 -22.00 14.52 -18.44
C ALA A 92 -20.62 15.15 -18.51
N GLU A 93 -20.05 15.23 -19.71
CA GLU A 93 -18.79 15.96 -19.88
C GLU A 93 -19.01 17.46 -19.59
N VAL A 94 -18.42 17.93 -18.51
CA VAL A 94 -18.43 19.35 -18.11
C VAL A 94 -17.05 19.94 -18.38
N PRO A 95 -16.96 21.11 -19.02
CA PRO A 95 -15.69 21.80 -19.20
C PRO A 95 -14.97 21.99 -17.87
N PRO A 96 -13.65 21.79 -17.81
CA PRO A 96 -12.89 22.02 -16.59
C PRO A 96 -12.86 23.49 -16.22
N VAL A 97 -12.72 23.77 -14.93
CA VAL A 97 -12.48 25.11 -14.43
C VAL A 97 -11.00 25.44 -14.59
N VAL A 98 -10.70 26.62 -15.12
CA VAL A 98 -9.34 27.10 -15.35
C VAL A 98 -9.12 28.37 -14.53
N THR A 99 -8.04 28.42 -13.77
CA THR A 99 -7.61 29.56 -12.97
C THR A 99 -6.12 29.82 -13.16
N HIS A 100 -5.66 31.06 -12.92
CA HIS A 100 -4.27 31.47 -13.09
C HIS A 100 -3.69 31.93 -11.77
N HIS A 101 -2.49 31.48 -11.49
CA HIS A 101 -1.83 31.67 -10.20
C HIS A 101 -0.33 31.97 -10.38
N GLU A 102 0.31 32.35 -9.27
CA GLU A 102 1.75 32.41 -9.20
C GLU A 102 2.26 31.87 -7.86
N ILE A 103 3.46 31.35 -7.86
CA ILE A 103 4.15 30.85 -6.67
C ILE A 103 5.64 31.16 -6.75
N ARG A 104 6.27 31.33 -5.60
CA ARG A 104 7.73 31.52 -5.51
C ARG A 104 8.41 30.19 -5.12
N VAL A 105 9.24 29.68 -6.03
CA VAL A 105 10.04 28.45 -5.82
C VAL A 105 11.51 28.80 -6.07
N ASP A 106 12.39 28.46 -5.15
CA ASP A 106 13.84 28.71 -5.23
C ASP A 106 14.16 30.17 -5.64
N GLY A 107 13.41 31.14 -5.07
CA GLY A 107 13.56 32.57 -5.33
C GLY A 107 12.97 33.09 -6.65
N LYS A 108 12.46 32.21 -7.51
CA LYS A 108 11.84 32.55 -8.79
C LYS A 108 10.33 32.55 -8.69
N VAL A 109 9.68 33.54 -9.32
CA VAL A 109 8.21 33.54 -9.47
C VAL A 109 7.86 32.67 -10.67
N LEU A 110 7.05 31.65 -10.42
CA LEU A 110 6.46 30.77 -11.44
C LEU A 110 5.00 31.15 -11.62
N LYS A 111 4.60 31.55 -12.82
CA LYS A 111 3.20 31.71 -13.20
C LYS A 111 2.69 30.40 -13.76
N TYR A 112 1.52 29.96 -13.34
CA TYR A 112 0.96 28.69 -13.74
C TYR A 112 -0.56 28.74 -13.89
N THR A 113 -1.04 27.86 -14.71
CA THR A 113 -2.48 27.63 -14.93
C THR A 113 -2.89 26.37 -14.19
N ALA A 114 -3.93 26.48 -13.35
CA ALA A 114 -4.60 25.36 -12.72
C ALA A 114 -5.85 24.97 -13.52
N THR A 115 -5.95 23.71 -13.93
CA THR A 115 -7.10 23.13 -14.64
C THR A 115 -7.71 22.04 -13.79
N VAL A 116 -8.96 22.20 -13.36
CA VAL A 116 -9.66 21.29 -12.45
C VAL A 116 -10.95 20.79 -13.06
N GLY A 117 -11.12 19.48 -13.11
CA GLY A 117 -12.30 18.91 -13.72
C GLY A 117 -12.34 17.39 -13.67
N ARG A 118 -13.19 16.81 -14.51
CA ARG A 118 -13.31 15.36 -14.66
C ARG A 118 -13.12 14.97 -16.12
N LEU A 119 -12.37 13.89 -16.38
CA LEU A 119 -12.26 13.27 -17.69
C LEU A 119 -13.08 11.99 -17.74
N PRO A 120 -13.83 11.77 -18.85
CA PRO A 120 -14.65 10.58 -19.02
C PRO A 120 -13.80 9.38 -19.39
N ILE A 121 -14.09 8.24 -18.78
CA ILE A 121 -13.63 6.91 -19.18
C ILE A 121 -14.79 6.27 -19.94
N LYS A 122 -14.57 5.95 -21.22
CA LYS A 122 -15.61 5.49 -22.15
C LYS A 122 -15.35 4.04 -22.55
N ASP A 123 -16.44 3.30 -22.79
CA ASP A 123 -16.39 2.01 -23.46
C ASP A 123 -16.13 2.14 -24.97
N ALA A 124 -16.09 1.01 -25.68
CA ALA A 124 -15.82 0.96 -27.11
C ALA A 124 -16.94 1.64 -27.95
N GLU A 125 -18.14 1.74 -27.42
CA GLU A 125 -19.31 2.37 -28.02
C GLU A 125 -19.37 3.87 -27.75
N GLY A 126 -18.47 4.40 -26.90
CA GLY A 126 -18.39 5.82 -26.54
C GLY A 126 -19.26 6.22 -25.34
N LYS A 127 -19.91 5.25 -24.65
CA LYS A 127 -20.68 5.50 -23.44
C LYS A 127 -19.72 5.76 -22.27
N ILE A 128 -20.02 6.77 -21.46
CA ILE A 128 -19.24 7.07 -20.27
C ILE A 128 -19.53 6.02 -19.19
N GLU A 129 -18.51 5.27 -18.76
CA GLU A 129 -18.58 4.29 -17.68
C GLU A 129 -18.10 4.88 -16.34
N ALA A 130 -17.23 5.89 -16.38
CA ALA A 130 -16.76 6.60 -15.20
C ALA A 130 -16.25 7.99 -15.57
N GLU A 131 -16.16 8.86 -14.57
CA GLU A 131 -15.45 10.13 -14.67
C GLU A 131 -14.36 10.18 -13.61
N MET A 132 -13.14 10.52 -14.03
CA MET A 132 -11.98 10.66 -13.16
C MET A 132 -11.65 12.13 -12.94
N PHE A 133 -11.68 12.53 -11.67
CA PHE A 133 -11.33 13.88 -11.25
C PHE A 133 -9.82 14.08 -11.27
N PHE A 134 -9.40 15.27 -11.66
CA PHE A 134 -8.00 15.67 -11.68
C PHE A 134 -7.83 17.16 -11.40
N GLU A 135 -6.67 17.49 -10.85
CA GLU A 135 -6.10 18.83 -10.80
C GLU A 135 -4.79 18.85 -11.57
N ALA A 136 -4.71 19.69 -12.61
CA ALA A 136 -3.50 19.86 -13.38
C ALA A 136 -2.91 21.26 -13.17
N TYR A 137 -1.60 21.32 -12.95
CA TYR A 137 -0.83 22.55 -12.80
C TYR A 137 0.21 22.62 -13.92
N THR A 138 0.06 23.58 -14.81
CA THR A 138 0.92 23.77 -15.99
C THR A 138 1.64 25.10 -15.93
N LEU A 139 2.95 25.09 -16.14
CA LEU A 139 3.77 26.31 -16.14
C LEU A 139 3.48 27.16 -17.36
N ASP A 140 3.11 28.41 -17.16
CA ASP A 140 2.77 29.34 -18.24
C ASP A 140 3.98 29.64 -19.14
N GLY A 141 3.75 29.65 -20.44
CA GLY A 141 4.77 29.97 -21.45
C GLY A 141 5.82 28.87 -21.70
N ALA A 142 5.68 27.71 -21.06
CA ALA A 142 6.54 26.56 -21.35
C ALA A 142 6.10 25.84 -22.63
N ASP A 143 7.07 25.32 -23.39
CA ASP A 143 6.81 24.53 -24.61
C ASP A 143 6.32 23.13 -24.22
N PRO A 144 5.07 22.75 -24.57
CA PRO A 144 4.54 21.42 -24.26
C PRO A 144 5.36 20.26 -24.82
N GLY A 145 6.06 20.47 -25.95
CA GLY A 145 6.87 19.44 -26.61
C GLY A 145 8.12 19.02 -25.83
N THR A 146 8.61 19.90 -24.96
CA THR A 146 9.84 19.68 -24.18
C THR A 146 9.61 19.66 -22.68
N ARG A 147 8.47 20.19 -22.22
CA ARG A 147 8.11 20.27 -20.82
C ARG A 147 7.63 18.91 -20.29
N PRO A 148 8.26 18.32 -19.26
CA PRO A 148 7.79 17.08 -18.66
C PRO A 148 6.36 17.19 -18.11
N VAL A 149 5.63 16.06 -18.12
CA VAL A 149 4.34 15.88 -17.44
C VAL A 149 4.45 14.71 -16.47
N THR A 150 4.08 14.96 -15.22
CA THR A 150 4.04 13.95 -14.17
C THR A 150 2.59 13.66 -13.77
N PHE A 151 2.14 12.43 -13.98
CA PHE A 151 0.86 11.93 -13.44
C PHE A 151 1.10 11.38 -12.05
N ALA A 152 0.44 11.97 -11.05
CA ALA A 152 0.63 11.63 -9.64
C ALA A 152 -0.65 11.15 -8.98
N TYR A 153 -0.54 10.16 -8.11
CA TYR A 153 -1.68 9.56 -7.41
C TYR A 153 -1.28 8.81 -6.14
N ASN A 154 -2.15 8.89 -5.14
CA ASN A 154 -2.07 8.03 -3.96
C ASN A 154 -2.60 6.62 -4.25
N GLY A 155 -2.40 5.73 -3.30
CA GLY A 155 -2.73 4.31 -3.40
C GLY A 155 -3.99 3.91 -2.66
N GLY A 156 -3.83 3.27 -1.55
CA GLY A 156 -4.84 2.59 -0.75
C GLY A 156 -4.73 1.06 -0.90
N PRO A 157 -5.38 0.36 -1.85
CA PRO A 157 -6.30 0.88 -2.88
C PRO A 157 -7.49 1.63 -2.31
N GLY A 158 -7.99 2.61 -3.07
CA GLY A 158 -9.16 3.39 -2.69
C GLY A 158 -8.85 4.67 -1.88
N SER A 159 -7.63 5.22 -1.94
CA SER A 159 -7.31 6.54 -1.40
C SER A 159 -7.38 7.62 -2.47
N ALA A 160 -7.97 8.76 -2.15
CA ALA A 160 -7.89 9.96 -2.96
C ALA A 160 -6.46 10.52 -2.97
N THR A 161 -6.14 11.34 -3.98
CA THR A 161 -4.79 11.89 -4.19
C THR A 161 -4.50 13.13 -3.32
N ILE A 162 -5.38 13.46 -2.39
CA ILE A 162 -5.29 14.59 -1.49
C ILE A 162 -3.95 14.67 -0.71
N TRP A 163 -3.36 13.51 -0.37
CA TRP A 163 -2.12 13.46 0.42
C TRP A 163 -0.92 13.94 -0.38
N LEU A 164 -0.69 13.37 -1.56
CA LEU A 164 0.35 13.85 -2.48
C LEU A 164 0.07 15.29 -2.92
N HIS A 165 -1.19 15.65 -3.15
CA HIS A 165 -1.57 16.98 -3.59
C HIS A 165 -1.22 18.05 -2.54
N MET A 166 -1.84 17.95 -1.36
CA MET A 166 -1.75 18.97 -0.32
C MET A 166 -0.53 18.83 0.59
N GLY A 167 0.19 17.72 0.50
CA GLY A 167 1.36 17.46 1.35
C GLY A 167 2.69 17.56 0.61
N ALA A 168 2.73 17.11 -0.66
CA ALA A 168 3.97 16.86 -1.37
C ALA A 168 4.17 17.74 -2.61
N LEU A 169 3.31 17.55 -3.62
CA LEU A 169 3.59 17.98 -4.99
C LEU A 169 2.87 19.25 -5.40
N GLY A 170 1.67 19.50 -4.88
CA GLY A 170 0.87 20.66 -5.26
C GLY A 170 1.57 21.99 -4.97
N PRO A 171 1.16 23.08 -5.65
CA PRO A 171 1.75 24.41 -5.40
C PRO A 171 1.36 25.00 -4.04
N ARG A 172 0.29 24.49 -3.43
CA ARG A 172 -0.11 24.84 -2.06
C ARG A 172 0.01 23.61 -1.19
N LYS A 173 0.37 23.78 0.07
CA LYS A 173 0.46 22.67 1.04
C LYS A 173 -0.19 23.00 2.37
N VAL A 174 -0.59 21.95 3.08
CA VAL A 174 -1.07 22.03 4.46
C VAL A 174 0.08 22.45 5.40
N VAL A 175 -0.21 23.31 6.35
CA VAL A 175 0.71 23.65 7.45
C VAL A 175 0.53 22.65 8.58
N LEU A 176 1.58 21.92 8.90
CA LEU A 176 1.65 20.99 10.02
C LEU A 176 2.67 21.51 11.06
N GLU A 177 2.59 20.99 12.29
CA GLU A 177 3.64 21.16 13.28
C GLU A 177 4.93 20.41 12.85
N PRO A 178 6.10 20.71 13.43
CA PRO A 178 7.34 20.02 13.11
C PRO A 178 7.19 18.50 13.12
N GLU A 179 7.88 17.84 12.19
CA GLU A 179 7.82 16.38 11.96
C GLU A 179 6.45 15.84 11.51
N GLY A 180 5.48 16.72 11.19
CA GLY A 180 4.18 16.33 10.65
C GLY A 180 3.07 16.18 11.68
N TRP A 181 3.26 16.64 12.93
CA TRP A 181 2.24 16.59 13.96
C TRP A 181 1.03 17.50 13.67
N LEU A 182 -0.13 17.10 14.21
CA LEU A 182 -1.40 17.82 14.07
C LEU A 182 -1.33 19.22 14.67
N PRO A 183 -1.57 20.28 13.88
CA PRO A 183 -1.69 21.64 14.41
C PRO A 183 -3.06 21.87 15.05
N GLN A 184 -3.15 22.89 15.88
CA GLN A 184 -4.46 23.34 16.40
C GLN A 184 -5.30 23.94 15.27
N SER A 185 -6.58 23.56 15.21
CA SER A 185 -7.59 24.20 14.33
C SER A 185 -7.76 25.71 14.66
N PRO A 186 -8.03 26.59 13.66
CA PRO A 186 -8.27 26.32 12.25
C PRO A 186 -6.99 26.02 11.47
N TYR A 187 -7.06 25.04 10.56
CA TYR A 187 -5.95 24.63 9.72
C TYR A 187 -5.66 25.65 8.62
N ARG A 188 -4.42 25.68 8.15
CA ARG A 188 -3.95 26.69 7.19
C ARG A 188 -3.25 26.08 6.00
N LEU A 189 -3.31 26.80 4.88
CA LEU A 189 -2.50 26.58 3.69
C LEU A 189 -1.35 27.57 3.61
N GLU A 190 -0.27 27.16 3.00
CA GLU A 190 0.84 28.01 2.58
C GLU A 190 1.32 27.64 1.18
N ASP A 191 2.14 28.49 0.58
CA ASP A 191 2.86 28.14 -0.64
C ASP A 191 3.79 26.96 -0.37
N ASN A 192 3.83 26.01 -1.31
CA ASN A 192 4.72 24.87 -1.19
C ASN A 192 6.08 25.17 -1.85
N PRO A 193 7.14 25.49 -1.10
CA PRO A 193 8.45 25.77 -1.68
C PRO A 193 9.10 24.52 -2.30
N ASN A 194 8.56 23.33 -1.96
CA ASN A 194 9.05 22.05 -2.44
C ASN A 194 8.22 21.46 -3.60
N THR A 195 7.29 22.24 -4.18
CA THR A 195 6.60 21.79 -5.39
C THR A 195 7.61 21.58 -6.52
N PRO A 196 7.51 20.47 -7.29
CA PRO A 196 8.37 20.26 -8.46
C PRO A 196 7.87 20.99 -9.72
N LEU A 197 6.95 21.95 -9.57
CA LEU A 197 6.40 22.72 -10.69
C LEU A 197 7.46 23.52 -11.46
N ASP A 198 8.63 23.74 -10.90
CA ASP A 198 9.78 24.30 -11.60
C ASP A 198 10.43 23.32 -12.61
N LYS A 199 10.14 22.03 -12.53
CA LYS A 199 10.71 20.96 -13.36
C LYS A 199 9.72 20.25 -14.26
N THR A 200 8.49 20.09 -13.83
CA THR A 200 7.45 19.31 -14.52
C THR A 200 6.10 19.94 -14.34
N ASP A 201 5.21 19.76 -15.31
CA ASP A 201 3.78 19.96 -15.06
C ASP A 201 3.25 18.79 -14.24
N LEU A 202 2.23 19.05 -13.42
CA LEU A 202 1.66 18.08 -12.51
C LEU A 202 0.22 17.78 -12.89
N VAL A 203 -0.16 16.51 -12.87
CA VAL A 203 -1.53 16.04 -13.04
C VAL A 203 -1.85 15.09 -11.90
N LEU A 204 -2.58 15.58 -10.91
CA LEU A 204 -2.99 14.79 -9.74
C LEU A 204 -4.35 14.18 -10.02
N VAL A 205 -4.49 12.87 -9.85
CA VAL A 205 -5.66 12.12 -10.32
C VAL A 205 -6.25 11.28 -9.21
N ASP A 206 -7.54 11.43 -8.95
CA ASP A 206 -8.28 10.57 -8.02
C ASP A 206 -8.72 9.27 -8.71
N ALA A 207 -8.51 8.13 -8.05
CA ALA A 207 -9.00 6.83 -8.53
C ALA A 207 -10.53 6.77 -8.54
N ILE A 208 -11.12 5.98 -9.44
CA ILE A 208 -12.58 5.82 -9.54
C ILE A 208 -13.15 5.32 -8.20
N GLY A 209 -14.12 6.07 -7.65
CA GLY A 209 -14.73 5.83 -6.33
C GLY A 209 -14.06 6.58 -5.19
N THR A 210 -13.02 7.39 -5.46
CA THR A 210 -12.38 8.27 -4.49
C THR A 210 -12.49 9.74 -4.92
N GLY A 211 -12.19 10.66 -4.03
CA GLY A 211 -12.24 12.08 -4.31
C GLY A 211 -13.57 12.50 -4.93
N TYR A 212 -13.51 13.17 -6.07
CA TYR A 212 -14.69 13.48 -6.90
C TYR A 212 -14.83 12.54 -8.10
N SER A 213 -14.04 11.48 -8.19
CA SER A 213 -14.15 10.45 -9.24
C SER A 213 -15.31 9.49 -8.97
N ARG A 214 -16.14 9.22 -9.95
CA ARG A 214 -17.33 8.36 -9.79
C ARG A 214 -17.47 7.36 -10.94
N PRO A 215 -17.84 6.10 -10.67
CA PRO A 215 -18.36 5.20 -11.70
C PRO A 215 -19.79 5.57 -12.05
N ALA A 216 -20.23 5.29 -13.26
CA ALA A 216 -21.59 5.57 -13.72
C ALA A 216 -22.66 4.79 -12.92
N ASP A 217 -22.36 3.54 -12.63
CA ASP A 217 -23.26 2.64 -11.90
C ASP A 217 -22.48 1.54 -11.16
N GLN A 218 -23.20 0.64 -10.49
CA GLN A 218 -22.61 -0.46 -9.74
C GLN A 218 -21.85 -1.48 -10.61
N ASN A 219 -22.22 -1.64 -11.87
CA ASN A 219 -21.54 -2.57 -12.77
C ASN A 219 -20.20 -1.97 -13.20
N ALA A 220 -20.19 -0.70 -13.56
CA ALA A 220 -18.97 0.05 -13.82
C ALA A 220 -18.05 0.07 -12.59
N ALA A 221 -18.60 0.24 -11.38
CA ALA A 221 -17.83 0.17 -10.14
C ALA A 221 -17.07 -1.16 -10.02
N ARG A 222 -17.74 -2.30 -10.21
CA ARG A 222 -17.10 -3.64 -10.15
C ARG A 222 -16.03 -3.83 -11.21
N LYS A 223 -16.19 -3.22 -12.40
CA LYS A 223 -15.19 -3.26 -13.46
C LYS A 223 -13.89 -2.60 -13.04
N PHE A 224 -13.97 -1.48 -12.31
CA PHE A 224 -12.80 -0.67 -11.96
C PHE A 224 -12.22 -0.95 -10.57
N TRP A 225 -12.99 -1.54 -9.64
CA TRP A 225 -12.53 -1.77 -8.26
C TRP A 225 -11.77 -3.08 -8.10
N ASN A 226 -10.76 -3.25 -8.90
CA ASN A 226 -9.76 -4.30 -8.84
C ASN A 226 -8.48 -3.81 -9.52
N MET A 227 -7.37 -4.51 -9.33
CA MET A 227 -6.06 -4.07 -9.83
C MET A 227 -6.03 -3.85 -11.34
N SER A 228 -6.59 -4.78 -12.14
CA SER A 228 -6.57 -4.67 -13.60
C SER A 228 -7.44 -3.51 -14.09
N GLY A 229 -8.67 -3.40 -13.58
CA GLY A 229 -9.59 -2.32 -13.94
C GLY A 229 -9.10 -0.94 -13.52
N ASP A 230 -8.41 -0.85 -12.37
CA ASP A 230 -7.78 0.39 -11.91
C ASP A 230 -6.63 0.82 -12.85
N ILE A 231 -5.76 -0.13 -13.25
CA ILE A 231 -4.69 0.13 -14.22
C ILE A 231 -5.26 0.54 -15.58
N GLU A 232 -6.30 -0.14 -16.07
CA GLU A 232 -6.96 0.20 -17.33
C GLU A 232 -7.59 1.60 -17.29
N ALA A 233 -8.27 1.95 -16.19
CA ALA A 233 -8.89 3.27 -16.03
C ALA A 233 -7.84 4.40 -16.03
N PHE A 234 -6.75 4.24 -15.29
CA PHE A 234 -5.66 5.22 -15.30
C PHE A 234 -4.94 5.26 -16.64
N GLY A 235 -4.76 4.13 -17.31
CA GLY A 235 -4.19 4.08 -18.66
C GLY A 235 -5.02 4.86 -19.67
N GLU A 236 -6.34 4.69 -19.64
CA GLU A 236 -7.26 5.45 -20.50
C GLU A 236 -7.29 6.94 -20.12
N PHE A 237 -7.28 7.27 -18.81
CA PHE A 237 -7.16 8.65 -18.36
C PHE A 237 -5.91 9.33 -18.93
N ILE A 238 -4.74 8.70 -18.82
CA ILE A 238 -3.47 9.23 -19.34
C ILE A 238 -3.57 9.43 -20.86
N ARG A 239 -4.05 8.43 -21.60
CA ARG A 239 -4.22 8.52 -23.06
C ARG A 239 -5.14 9.69 -23.46
N VAL A 240 -6.28 9.84 -22.79
CA VAL A 240 -7.23 10.93 -23.03
C VAL A 240 -6.61 12.28 -22.69
N TYR A 241 -5.92 12.37 -21.55
CA TYR A 241 -5.26 13.60 -21.11
C TYR A 241 -4.20 14.07 -22.11
N ILE A 242 -3.24 13.21 -22.49
CA ILE A 242 -2.16 13.59 -23.41
C ILE A 242 -2.70 13.92 -24.82
N SER A 243 -3.84 13.32 -25.21
CA SER A 243 -4.50 13.66 -26.49
C SER A 243 -5.23 14.99 -26.41
N ARG A 244 -6.02 15.22 -25.37
CA ARG A 244 -6.88 16.42 -25.21
C ARG A 244 -6.06 17.69 -24.97
N TYR A 245 -4.93 17.55 -24.25
CA TYR A 245 -4.03 18.65 -23.90
C TYR A 245 -2.75 18.69 -24.76
N GLU A 246 -2.73 17.93 -25.87
CA GLU A 246 -1.65 17.92 -26.88
C GLU A 246 -0.25 17.62 -26.29
N ARG A 247 -0.17 16.61 -25.39
CA ARG A 247 1.07 16.28 -24.65
C ARG A 247 1.76 14.98 -25.15
N TRP A 248 1.45 14.52 -26.38
CA TRP A 248 2.09 13.32 -26.96
C TRP A 248 3.61 13.44 -27.15
N SER A 249 4.12 14.64 -27.34
CA SER A 249 5.56 14.90 -27.48
C SER A 249 6.28 15.20 -26.15
N SER A 250 5.55 15.35 -25.05
CA SER A 250 6.11 15.63 -23.73
C SER A 250 6.86 14.43 -23.17
N PRO A 251 7.97 14.62 -22.44
CA PRO A 251 8.51 13.60 -21.54
C PRO A 251 7.49 13.24 -20.47
N LEU A 252 7.17 11.95 -20.33
CA LEU A 252 6.11 11.47 -19.42
C LEU A 252 6.69 10.79 -18.18
N TYR A 253 6.10 11.09 -17.04
CA TYR A 253 6.47 10.54 -15.74
C TYR A 253 5.25 10.04 -14.96
N LEU A 254 5.45 8.98 -14.16
CA LEU A 254 4.51 8.54 -13.14
C LEU A 254 5.07 8.80 -11.76
N PHE A 255 4.22 9.20 -10.83
CA PHE A 255 4.54 9.35 -9.42
C PHE A 255 3.44 8.67 -8.58
N GLY A 256 3.71 7.45 -8.14
CA GLY A 256 2.78 6.67 -7.30
C GLY A 256 3.25 6.59 -5.86
N GLU A 257 2.30 6.67 -4.91
CA GLU A 257 2.56 6.42 -3.49
C GLU A 257 1.79 5.18 -3.03
N SER A 258 2.43 4.31 -2.23
CA SER A 258 1.77 3.13 -1.63
C SER A 258 1.27 2.17 -2.73
N TYR A 259 0.02 1.71 -2.69
CA TYR A 259 -0.60 0.98 -3.80
C TYR A 259 -0.50 1.74 -5.15
N GLY A 260 -0.35 3.06 -5.14
CA GLY A 260 -0.04 3.83 -6.36
C GLY A 260 1.25 3.39 -7.05
N THR A 261 2.20 2.78 -6.33
CA THR A 261 3.42 2.18 -6.90
C THR A 261 3.10 0.89 -7.65
N THR A 262 2.18 0.05 -7.12
CA THR A 262 1.61 -1.10 -7.82
C THR A 262 0.93 -0.66 -9.12
N ARG A 263 0.12 0.39 -9.06
CA ARG A 263 -0.52 1.00 -10.23
C ARG A 263 0.51 1.49 -11.25
N SER A 264 1.55 2.22 -10.81
CA SER A 264 2.60 2.73 -11.70
C SER A 264 3.35 1.62 -12.43
N ALA A 265 3.68 0.55 -11.71
CA ALA A 265 4.34 -0.63 -12.28
C ALA A 265 3.44 -1.36 -13.31
N GLY A 266 2.16 -1.52 -12.99
CA GLY A 266 1.18 -2.07 -13.92
C GLY A 266 0.98 -1.21 -15.16
N LEU A 267 0.86 0.12 -14.99
CA LEU A 267 0.75 1.10 -16.08
C LEU A 267 1.96 1.08 -17.01
N ALA A 268 3.17 0.88 -16.47
CA ALA A 268 4.38 0.79 -17.28
C ALA A 268 4.27 -0.31 -18.34
N GLY A 269 3.85 -1.51 -17.96
CA GLY A 269 3.62 -2.61 -18.92
C GLY A 269 2.40 -2.35 -19.81
N TYR A 270 1.27 -2.01 -19.21
CA TYR A 270 0.01 -1.80 -19.92
C TYR A 270 0.09 -0.75 -21.03
N LEU A 271 0.72 0.40 -20.75
CA LEU A 271 0.82 1.51 -21.70
C LEU A 271 1.98 1.33 -22.70
N ASN A 272 3.08 0.67 -22.29
CA ASN A 272 4.14 0.29 -23.23
C ASN A 272 3.59 -0.58 -24.37
N ASP A 273 2.75 -1.56 -24.07
CA ASP A 273 2.09 -2.40 -25.08
C ASP A 273 1.11 -1.63 -25.99
N ARG A 274 0.76 -0.39 -25.62
CA ARG A 274 -0.11 0.53 -26.37
C ARG A 274 0.63 1.72 -26.97
N GLY A 275 1.96 1.68 -26.98
CA GLY A 275 2.82 2.69 -27.61
C GLY A 275 3.00 3.97 -26.79
N ILE A 276 2.72 3.95 -25.49
CA ILE A 276 2.99 5.07 -24.57
C ILE A 276 4.09 4.64 -23.61
N ASN A 277 5.25 5.30 -23.69
CA ASN A 277 6.41 5.05 -22.85
C ASN A 277 6.63 6.21 -21.87
N PHE A 278 7.28 5.88 -20.73
CA PHE A 278 7.63 6.85 -19.71
C PHE A 278 9.16 7.06 -19.68
N ASN A 279 9.57 8.31 -19.49
CA ASN A 279 10.97 8.64 -19.22
C ASN A 279 11.40 8.18 -17.84
N GLY A 280 10.48 8.23 -16.87
CA GLY A 280 10.75 7.79 -15.51
C GLY A 280 9.51 7.50 -14.69
N ILE A 281 9.69 6.65 -13.69
CA ILE A 281 8.65 6.30 -12.71
C ILE A 281 9.22 6.52 -11.32
N VAL A 282 8.52 7.30 -10.51
CA VAL A 282 8.80 7.49 -9.09
C VAL A 282 7.84 6.62 -8.29
N LEU A 283 8.42 5.81 -7.44
CA LEU A 283 7.73 4.89 -6.55
C LEU A 283 8.00 5.32 -5.11
N LEU A 284 7.01 5.92 -4.46
CA LEU A 284 7.10 6.38 -3.08
C LEU A 284 6.42 5.39 -2.15
N SER A 285 7.15 4.91 -1.14
CA SER A 285 6.63 3.93 -0.17
C SER A 285 6.10 2.68 -0.88
N THR A 286 7.01 1.95 -1.50
CA THR A 286 6.77 1.00 -2.59
C THR A 286 6.20 -0.33 -2.12
N VAL A 287 5.16 -0.78 -2.83
CA VAL A 287 4.69 -2.18 -2.83
C VAL A 287 4.44 -2.66 -4.26
N LEU A 288 5.18 -3.66 -4.70
CA LEU A 288 5.03 -4.30 -6.01
C LEU A 288 4.58 -5.77 -5.90
N ASN A 289 4.83 -6.38 -4.74
CA ASN A 289 4.44 -7.76 -4.41
C ASN A 289 3.85 -7.79 -3.00
N PHE A 290 2.55 -8.05 -2.90
CA PHE A 290 1.84 -8.06 -1.63
C PHE A 290 2.17 -9.27 -0.74
N GLU A 291 2.81 -10.32 -1.27
CA GLU A 291 3.31 -11.41 -0.43
C GLU A 291 4.38 -10.95 0.57
N THR A 292 5.13 -9.89 0.23
CA THR A 292 6.13 -9.32 1.14
C THR A 292 5.53 -8.54 2.31
N LEU A 293 4.22 -8.30 2.32
CA LEU A 293 3.49 -7.57 3.35
C LEU A 293 2.46 -8.42 4.11
N SER A 294 2.01 -9.54 3.50
CA SER A 294 0.90 -10.35 4.03
C SER A 294 1.39 -11.35 5.06
N THR A 295 1.43 -10.94 6.33
CA THR A 295 1.81 -11.82 7.45
C THR A 295 0.79 -12.94 7.66
N SER A 296 1.26 -14.19 7.76
CA SER A 296 0.46 -15.35 8.14
C SER A 296 1.36 -16.48 8.65
N PHE A 297 0.77 -17.50 9.28
CA PHE A 297 1.53 -18.69 9.71
C PHE A 297 2.08 -19.53 8.54
N THR A 298 1.63 -19.29 7.32
CA THR A 298 2.10 -19.97 6.10
C THR A 298 2.98 -19.09 5.21
N ASN A 299 3.21 -17.83 5.59
CA ASN A 299 4.05 -16.91 4.86
C ASN A 299 4.99 -16.18 5.81
N ASP A 300 6.23 -16.62 5.86
CA ASP A 300 7.26 -16.08 6.74
C ASP A 300 8.02 -14.88 6.14
N VAL A 301 7.87 -14.60 4.85
CA VAL A 301 8.61 -13.55 4.15
C VAL A 301 8.46 -12.16 4.79
N PRO A 302 7.26 -11.71 5.20
CA PRO A 302 7.10 -10.35 5.72
C PRO A 302 7.85 -10.07 7.03
N TYR A 303 8.02 -11.06 7.90
CA TYR A 303 8.57 -10.83 9.24
C TYR A 303 10.03 -10.34 9.21
N PRO A 304 10.96 -10.96 8.44
CA PRO A 304 12.28 -10.39 8.25
C PRO A 304 12.26 -9.01 7.56
N MET A 305 11.33 -8.79 6.61
CA MET A 305 11.24 -7.52 5.88
C MET A 305 10.85 -6.35 6.77
N LEU A 306 10.04 -6.58 7.80
CA LEU A 306 9.62 -5.58 8.79
C LEU A 306 10.73 -5.19 9.77
N LEU A 307 11.68 -6.10 10.06
CA LEU A 307 12.59 -5.95 11.17
C LEU A 307 13.44 -4.66 11.15
N PRO A 308 14.03 -4.21 10.03
CA PRO A 308 14.81 -2.98 10.02
C PRO A 308 13.97 -1.71 10.22
N SER A 309 12.70 -1.70 9.79
CA SER A 309 11.75 -0.63 10.12
C SER A 309 11.40 -0.64 11.61
N PHE A 310 11.15 -1.81 12.21
CA PHE A 310 10.97 -1.93 13.66
C PHE A 310 12.18 -1.40 14.43
N THR A 311 13.40 -1.75 14.00
CA THR A 311 14.63 -1.26 14.59
C THR A 311 14.75 0.27 14.50
N SER A 312 14.39 0.86 13.37
CA SER A 312 14.41 2.31 13.18
C SER A 312 13.45 3.01 14.14
N ILE A 313 12.23 2.49 14.28
CA ILE A 313 11.20 3.02 15.17
C ILE A 313 11.59 2.84 16.64
N ALA A 314 12.11 1.66 17.03
CA ALA A 314 12.59 1.39 18.37
C ALA A 314 13.78 2.30 18.72
N TRP A 315 14.66 2.60 17.75
CA TRP A 315 15.73 3.58 17.93
C TRP A 315 15.17 4.98 18.19
N TYR A 316 14.21 5.44 17.40
CA TYR A 316 13.57 6.76 17.58
C TYR A 316 12.96 6.91 18.97
N HIS A 317 12.27 5.87 19.46
CA HIS A 317 11.64 5.85 20.79
C HIS A 317 12.60 5.45 21.94
N LYS A 318 13.91 5.31 21.66
CA LYS A 318 14.94 5.01 22.66
C LYS A 318 14.71 3.68 23.41
N LYS A 319 14.24 2.67 22.68
CA LYS A 319 13.95 1.33 23.22
C LYS A 319 15.04 0.31 22.92
N LEU A 320 16.10 0.68 22.20
CA LEU A 320 17.24 -0.19 21.91
C LEU A 320 18.34 -0.10 22.97
N PRO A 321 19.22 -1.13 23.07
CA PRO A 321 20.35 -1.09 23.98
C PRO A 321 21.34 0.03 23.64
N PRO A 322 22.15 0.50 24.65
CA PRO A 322 22.98 1.70 24.51
C PRO A 322 23.97 1.69 23.34
N ASP A 323 24.50 0.53 22.98
CA ASP A 323 25.45 0.40 21.87
C ASP A 323 24.79 0.63 20.49
N LEU A 324 23.54 0.22 20.31
CA LEU A 324 22.76 0.49 19.11
C LEU A 324 22.25 1.94 19.06
N MET A 325 22.00 2.55 20.21
CA MET A 325 21.55 3.95 20.28
C MET A 325 22.60 4.95 19.79
N GLN A 326 23.86 4.56 19.65
CA GLN A 326 24.93 5.44 19.18
C GLN A 326 24.80 5.81 17.69
N SER A 327 24.19 4.94 16.87
CA SER A 327 24.07 5.18 15.43
C SER A 327 22.85 4.45 14.85
N PRO A 328 21.86 5.19 14.30
CA PRO A 328 20.71 4.59 13.64
C PRO A 328 21.12 3.74 12.43
N ASN A 329 22.11 4.20 11.66
CA ASN A 329 22.60 3.47 10.49
C ASN A 329 23.22 2.13 10.88
N ARG A 330 24.00 2.08 11.96
CA ARG A 330 24.55 0.83 12.47
C ARG A 330 23.43 -0.11 12.92
N ALA A 331 22.46 0.38 13.68
CA ALA A 331 21.33 -0.43 14.14
C ALA A 331 20.54 -1.03 12.97
N ARG A 332 20.25 -0.22 11.92
CA ARG A 332 19.59 -0.66 10.68
C ARG A 332 20.39 -1.74 9.96
N GLN A 333 21.70 -1.54 9.78
CA GLN A 333 22.57 -2.50 9.08
C GLN A 333 22.66 -3.84 9.81
N GLU A 334 22.89 -3.81 11.14
CA GLU A 334 22.96 -5.04 11.94
C GLU A 334 21.62 -5.79 11.92
N SER A 335 20.50 -5.09 12.09
CA SER A 335 19.17 -5.73 12.04
C SER A 335 18.83 -6.28 10.66
N MET A 336 19.21 -5.61 9.57
CA MET A 336 19.01 -6.09 8.20
C MET A 336 19.84 -7.35 7.92
N GLN A 337 21.09 -7.40 8.36
CA GLN A 337 21.93 -8.60 8.23
C GLN A 337 21.33 -9.78 9.02
N PHE A 338 20.86 -9.53 10.23
CA PHE A 338 20.18 -10.55 11.02
C PHE A 338 18.85 -10.99 10.34
N ALA A 339 18.06 -10.05 9.83
CA ALA A 339 16.79 -10.32 9.14
C ALA A 339 16.98 -11.27 7.96
N LEU A 340 17.90 -10.92 7.04
CA LEU A 340 18.15 -11.70 5.82
C LEU A 340 18.98 -12.98 6.06
N GLY A 341 19.57 -13.14 7.21
CA GLY A 341 20.39 -14.29 7.56
C GLY A 341 19.75 -15.23 8.58
N GLU A 342 20.13 -15.07 9.83
CA GLU A 342 19.76 -16.00 10.92
C GLU A 342 18.24 -16.03 11.16
N TYR A 343 17.54 -14.89 11.09
CA TYR A 343 16.12 -14.84 11.36
C TYR A 343 15.30 -15.55 10.27
N THR A 344 15.61 -15.30 9.00
CA THR A 344 14.99 -16.03 7.88
C THR A 344 15.22 -17.53 7.97
N LYS A 345 16.46 -17.95 8.31
CA LYS A 345 16.78 -19.37 8.50
C LYS A 345 15.99 -19.97 9.67
N ALA A 346 15.88 -19.24 10.78
CA ALA A 346 15.13 -19.71 11.96
C ALA A 346 13.63 -19.90 11.64
N LEU A 347 13.00 -18.93 10.96
CA LEU A 347 11.61 -19.06 10.54
C LEU A 347 11.40 -20.27 9.62
N ALA A 348 12.31 -20.48 8.66
CA ALA A 348 12.27 -21.65 7.77
C ALA A 348 12.49 -22.99 8.49
N SER A 349 13.18 -23.00 9.64
CA SER A 349 13.38 -24.20 10.46
C SER A 349 12.12 -24.56 11.26
N GLY A 350 11.24 -23.59 11.56
CA GLY A 350 9.99 -23.81 12.29
C GLY A 350 10.18 -24.56 13.60
N ASP A 351 9.42 -25.62 13.81
CA ASP A 351 9.45 -26.46 15.01
C ASP A 351 10.72 -27.33 15.14
N ALA A 352 11.59 -27.34 14.12
CA ALA A 352 12.87 -28.03 14.20
C ALA A 352 13.97 -27.24 14.93
N LEU A 353 13.70 -25.99 15.33
CA LEU A 353 14.61 -25.20 16.15
C LEU A 353 14.85 -25.88 17.51
N THR A 354 16.12 -26.02 17.88
CA THR A 354 16.45 -26.41 19.26
C THR A 354 16.10 -25.29 20.25
N PRO A 355 15.85 -25.60 21.52
CA PRO A 355 15.57 -24.56 22.54
C PRO A 355 16.66 -23.48 22.62
N GLN A 356 17.93 -23.85 22.43
CA GLN A 356 19.03 -22.89 22.43
C GLN A 356 19.02 -21.95 21.21
N GLU A 357 18.79 -22.49 20.02
CA GLU A 357 18.67 -21.68 18.80
C GLU A 357 17.47 -20.71 18.92
N ARG A 358 16.33 -21.21 19.38
CA ARG A 358 15.13 -20.39 19.62
C ARG A 358 15.44 -19.24 20.58
N GLN A 359 16.08 -19.53 21.72
CA GLN A 359 16.44 -18.51 22.70
C GLN A 359 17.38 -17.44 22.11
N ASN A 360 18.35 -17.83 21.29
CA ASN A 360 19.24 -16.90 20.59
C ASN A 360 18.48 -15.96 19.66
N ILE A 361 17.46 -16.47 18.95
CA ILE A 361 16.59 -15.62 18.07
C ILE A 361 15.74 -14.68 18.91
N VAL A 362 15.15 -15.15 20.01
CA VAL A 362 14.38 -14.31 20.95
C VAL A 362 15.24 -13.16 21.47
N ASP A 363 16.49 -13.45 21.88
CA ASP A 363 17.41 -12.45 22.39
C ASP A 363 17.77 -11.39 21.34
N LYS A 364 18.00 -11.81 20.10
CA LYS A 364 18.28 -10.90 18.98
C LYS A 364 17.06 -10.09 18.56
N LEU A 365 15.87 -10.68 18.50
CA LEU A 365 14.62 -9.95 18.22
C LEU A 365 14.37 -8.90 19.32
N ASN A 366 14.52 -9.26 20.61
CA ASN A 366 14.43 -8.27 21.70
C ASN A 366 15.45 -7.14 21.54
N ARG A 367 16.70 -7.45 21.18
CA ARG A 367 17.77 -6.47 20.96
C ARG A 367 17.43 -5.47 19.87
N TYR A 368 16.85 -5.92 18.73
CA TYR A 368 16.60 -5.06 17.57
C TYR A 368 15.21 -4.42 17.55
N THR A 369 14.24 -4.96 18.29
CA THR A 369 12.87 -4.42 18.29
C THR A 369 12.51 -3.67 19.56
N GLY A 370 13.22 -3.89 20.67
CA GLY A 370 12.82 -3.39 21.99
C GLY A 370 11.56 -4.06 22.57
N ILE A 371 10.97 -5.02 21.87
CA ILE A 371 9.81 -5.79 22.35
C ILE A 371 10.29 -6.81 23.40
N SER A 372 9.48 -7.01 24.45
CA SER A 372 9.83 -7.95 25.52
C SER A 372 9.94 -9.38 25.00
N LYS A 373 10.88 -10.17 25.57
CA LYS A 373 11.06 -11.58 25.20
C LYS A 373 9.78 -12.40 25.36
N GLN A 374 8.96 -12.08 26.35
CA GLN A 374 7.67 -12.75 26.57
C GLN A 374 6.71 -12.56 25.39
N VAL A 375 6.60 -11.34 24.87
CA VAL A 375 5.75 -11.05 23.68
C VAL A 375 6.31 -11.73 22.43
N ILE A 376 7.63 -11.76 22.27
CA ILE A 376 8.30 -12.45 21.15
C ILE A 376 7.99 -13.95 21.18
N GLU A 377 8.01 -14.57 22.37
CA GLU A 377 7.64 -15.97 22.55
C GLU A 377 6.15 -16.22 22.24
N TRP A 378 5.25 -15.36 22.70
CA TRP A 378 3.82 -15.44 22.40
C TRP A 378 3.53 -15.30 20.91
N ALA A 379 4.26 -14.44 20.22
CA ALA A 379 4.18 -14.27 18.77
C ALA A 379 4.86 -15.42 17.99
N ASN A 380 5.38 -16.44 18.66
CA ASN A 380 6.14 -17.52 18.06
C ASN A 380 7.24 -17.01 17.09
N LEU A 381 8.03 -16.05 17.51
CA LEU A 381 9.06 -15.32 16.74
C LEU A 381 8.52 -14.44 15.61
N ARG A 382 7.21 -14.45 15.32
CA ARG A 382 6.55 -13.78 14.19
C ARG A 382 5.90 -12.47 14.62
N ILE A 383 6.75 -11.47 14.90
CA ILE A 383 6.26 -10.13 15.28
C ILE A 383 5.68 -9.47 14.03
N ASP A 384 4.37 -9.27 14.01
CA ASP A 384 3.68 -8.50 12.98
C ASP A 384 3.55 -7.02 13.34
N VAL A 385 3.00 -6.22 12.41
CA VAL A 385 2.81 -4.77 12.60
C VAL A 385 1.90 -4.48 13.79
N GLY A 386 0.81 -5.24 13.96
CA GLY A 386 -0.13 -5.08 15.08
C GLY A 386 0.55 -5.29 16.42
N THR A 387 1.29 -6.40 16.56
CA THR A 387 2.07 -6.73 17.75
C THR A 387 3.11 -5.65 18.06
N PHE A 388 3.89 -5.24 17.04
CA PHE A 388 4.94 -4.24 17.27
C PHE A 388 4.37 -2.88 17.68
N THR A 389 3.37 -2.37 16.95
CA THR A 389 2.78 -1.04 17.23
C THR A 389 2.13 -0.97 18.61
N HIS A 390 1.55 -2.07 19.07
CA HIS A 390 0.91 -2.17 20.36
C HIS A 390 1.94 -2.29 21.51
N PHE A 391 2.95 -3.16 21.37
CA PHE A 391 3.81 -3.51 22.52
C PHE A 391 5.05 -2.65 22.69
N LEU A 392 5.50 -1.88 21.69
CA LEU A 392 6.72 -1.08 21.79
C LEU A 392 6.70 -0.08 22.95
N LEU A 393 5.56 0.60 23.16
CA LEU A 393 5.35 1.62 24.19
C LEU A 393 4.26 1.23 25.20
N ALA A 394 3.95 -0.05 25.33
CA ALA A 394 2.90 -0.54 26.22
C ALA A 394 3.15 -0.18 27.71
N ASP A 395 4.42 -0.07 28.13
CA ASP A 395 4.81 0.42 29.45
C ASP A 395 4.35 1.86 29.74
N GLN A 396 4.10 2.65 28.68
CA GLN A 396 3.58 4.02 28.75
C GLN A 396 2.07 4.10 28.43
N ARG A 397 1.42 2.98 28.16
CA ARG A 397 0.03 2.89 27.66
C ARG A 397 -0.16 3.68 26.36
N LEU A 398 0.85 3.62 25.49
CA LEU A 398 0.87 4.25 24.18
C LEU A 398 1.09 3.17 23.11
N ARG A 399 0.59 3.46 21.91
CA ARG A 399 0.91 2.73 20.69
C ARG A 399 1.58 3.63 19.67
N VAL A 400 2.35 3.07 18.76
CA VAL A 400 2.96 3.80 17.64
C VAL A 400 2.13 3.66 16.36
N GLY A 401 2.31 4.59 15.43
CA GLY A 401 1.62 4.61 14.16
C GLY A 401 2.12 3.54 13.18
N ARG A 402 1.22 3.08 12.30
CA ARG A 402 1.55 2.14 11.22
C ARG A 402 2.13 2.87 10.00
N LEU A 403 1.54 4.01 9.60
CA LEU A 403 2.05 4.79 8.48
C LEU A 403 3.33 5.53 8.82
N ASP A 404 3.49 5.94 10.07
CA ASP A 404 4.73 6.53 10.57
C ASP A 404 4.90 6.16 12.04
N GLY A 405 5.86 5.30 12.32
CA GLY A 405 6.13 4.80 13.67
C GLY A 405 6.71 5.85 14.62
N ARG A 406 7.01 7.07 14.19
CA ARG A 406 7.38 8.19 15.06
C ARG A 406 6.17 8.74 15.81
N PHE A 407 4.99 8.74 15.17
CA PHE A 407 3.75 9.14 15.83
C PHE A 407 3.33 8.13 16.89
N LYS A 408 2.76 8.64 17.97
CA LYS A 408 2.27 7.84 19.08
C LYS A 408 0.98 8.44 19.64
N GLY A 409 0.11 7.59 20.11
CA GLY A 409 -1.15 7.99 20.71
C GLY A 409 -1.56 7.07 21.86
N PRO A 410 -2.56 7.45 22.68
CA PRO A 410 -3.08 6.61 23.74
C PRO A 410 -3.53 5.24 23.20
N ASP A 411 -3.28 4.20 23.98
CA ASP A 411 -3.80 2.85 23.74
C ASP A 411 -4.70 2.45 24.91
N PRO A 412 -5.96 2.95 24.94
CA PRO A 412 -6.87 2.74 26.07
C PRO A 412 -7.25 1.27 26.25
N ASP A 413 -7.29 0.52 25.14
CA ASP A 413 -7.70 -0.87 25.09
C ASP A 413 -6.52 -1.84 25.10
N GLY A 414 -5.39 -1.41 25.65
CA GLY A 414 -4.13 -2.14 25.68
C GLY A 414 -4.19 -3.59 26.14
N PHE A 415 -5.32 -4.02 26.75
CA PHE A 415 -5.61 -5.38 27.15
C PHE A 415 -6.42 -6.18 26.12
N MET A 416 -7.19 -5.51 25.25
CA MET A 416 -8.14 -6.14 24.33
C MET A 416 -7.57 -6.43 22.95
N GLY A 417 -6.36 -5.94 22.64
CA GLY A 417 -5.71 -6.13 21.33
C GLY A 417 -6.44 -5.46 20.16
N THR A 418 -7.54 -4.75 20.40
CA THR A 418 -8.28 -4.02 19.37
C THR A 418 -7.59 -2.70 19.05
N GLN A 419 -7.43 -2.41 17.78
CA GLN A 419 -6.90 -1.13 17.34
C GLN A 419 -8.02 -0.09 17.41
N PHE A 420 -7.95 0.84 18.36
CA PHE A 420 -8.92 1.93 18.47
C PHE A 420 -8.73 2.95 17.32
N PHE A 421 -7.50 3.32 17.01
CA PHE A 421 -7.15 4.20 15.88
C PHE A 421 -5.67 4.08 15.54
N ASP A 422 -5.28 4.51 14.33
CA ASP A 422 -3.87 4.67 13.96
C ASP A 422 -3.42 6.10 14.30
N PRO A 423 -2.43 6.30 15.20
CA PRO A 423 -1.92 7.64 15.53
C PRO A 423 -1.49 8.45 14.30
N SER A 424 -0.84 7.83 13.33
CA SER A 424 -0.39 8.55 12.13
C SER A 424 -1.55 9.07 11.26
N SER A 425 -2.66 8.32 11.18
CA SER A 425 -3.85 8.77 10.45
C SER A 425 -4.61 9.87 11.19
N ALA A 426 -4.60 9.84 12.53
CA ALA A 426 -5.24 10.88 13.35
C ALA A 426 -4.55 12.25 13.21
N GLU A 427 -3.23 12.25 13.05
CA GLU A 427 -2.43 13.49 12.89
C GLU A 427 -2.67 14.17 11.54
N THR A 428 -3.02 13.43 10.50
CA THR A 428 -3.04 13.94 9.13
C THR A 428 -4.44 14.15 8.55
N GLY A 429 -5.41 13.33 8.90
CA GLY A 429 -6.75 13.34 8.31
C GLY A 429 -7.46 14.69 8.34
N PRO A 430 -7.70 15.29 9.53
CA PRO A 430 -8.45 16.53 9.64
C PRO A 430 -7.81 17.74 8.95
N PRO A 431 -6.49 18.03 9.07
CA PRO A 431 -5.91 19.19 8.41
C PRO A 431 -5.95 19.09 6.89
N PHE A 432 -5.58 17.93 6.32
CA PHE A 432 -5.60 17.74 4.87
C PHE A 432 -7.00 17.93 4.29
N THR A 433 -8.01 17.29 4.87
CA THR A 433 -9.40 17.37 4.39
C THR A 433 -9.92 18.80 4.46
N SER A 434 -9.70 19.49 5.57
CA SER A 434 -10.21 20.86 5.77
C SER A 434 -9.60 21.85 4.77
N VAL A 435 -8.26 21.86 4.64
CA VAL A 435 -7.59 22.81 3.75
C VAL A 435 -7.84 22.50 2.27
N PHE A 436 -8.00 21.23 1.90
CA PHE A 436 -8.34 20.84 0.54
C PHE A 436 -9.70 21.40 0.12
N HIS A 437 -10.72 21.24 0.95
CA HIS A 437 -12.04 21.77 0.65
C HIS A 437 -12.06 23.29 0.51
N ASP A 438 -11.30 24.01 1.34
CA ASP A 438 -11.18 25.47 1.21
C ASP A 438 -10.45 25.85 -0.08
N TYR A 439 -9.32 25.20 -0.37
CA TYR A 439 -8.49 25.46 -1.53
C TYR A 439 -9.22 25.22 -2.86
N VAL A 440 -9.83 24.03 -3.02
CA VAL A 440 -10.49 23.67 -4.27
C VAL A 440 -11.67 24.57 -4.58
N ARG A 441 -12.39 25.04 -3.55
CA ARG A 441 -13.56 25.93 -3.74
C ARG A 441 -13.20 27.39 -3.91
N ARG A 442 -12.22 27.91 -3.14
CA ARG A 442 -11.91 29.35 -3.13
C ARG A 442 -10.81 29.73 -4.11
N GLU A 443 -9.72 28.99 -4.15
CA GLU A 443 -8.59 29.31 -5.02
C GLU A 443 -8.76 28.70 -6.41
N LEU A 444 -9.15 27.42 -6.52
CA LEU A 444 -9.33 26.75 -7.80
C LEU A 444 -10.73 26.95 -8.41
N ASN A 445 -11.66 27.58 -7.67
CA ASN A 445 -13.02 27.90 -8.10
C ASN A 445 -13.87 26.70 -8.57
N TYR A 446 -13.50 25.47 -8.16
CA TYR A 446 -14.25 24.26 -8.46
C TYR A 446 -15.33 24.04 -7.40
N LYS A 447 -16.54 24.50 -7.67
CA LYS A 447 -17.67 24.58 -6.72
C LYS A 447 -18.70 23.50 -7.03
N VAL A 448 -18.45 22.30 -6.52
CA VAL A 448 -19.40 21.17 -6.57
C VAL A 448 -19.87 20.83 -5.17
N ASP A 449 -21.12 20.36 -5.03
CA ASP A 449 -21.71 19.95 -3.76
C ASP A 449 -21.65 18.42 -3.56
N MET A 450 -20.97 17.72 -4.48
CA MET A 450 -20.68 16.29 -4.35
C MET A 450 -19.71 16.06 -3.17
N PRO A 451 -19.93 15.05 -2.32
CA PRO A 451 -18.98 14.68 -1.29
C PRO A 451 -17.63 14.26 -1.89
N TYR A 452 -16.55 14.79 -1.34
CA TYR A 452 -15.18 14.33 -1.63
C TYR A 452 -14.85 13.13 -0.75
N SER A 453 -14.70 11.96 -1.35
CA SER A 453 -14.41 10.71 -0.64
C SER A 453 -12.90 10.56 -0.46
N VAL A 454 -12.36 10.90 0.70
CA VAL A 454 -10.92 10.75 1.00
C VAL A 454 -10.49 9.29 0.90
N SER A 455 -11.39 8.37 1.31
CA SER A 455 -11.23 6.93 1.05
C SER A 455 -12.52 6.35 0.46
N GLY A 456 -12.41 5.30 -0.33
CA GLY A 456 -13.56 4.57 -0.88
C GLY A 456 -14.49 4.00 0.20
N GLU A 457 -13.95 3.68 1.37
CA GLU A 457 -14.72 3.20 2.52
C GLU A 457 -15.71 4.26 3.04
N GLN A 458 -15.32 5.54 3.05
CA GLN A 458 -16.18 6.64 3.52
C GLN A 458 -17.42 6.84 2.66
N SER A 459 -17.35 6.49 1.39
CA SER A 459 -18.51 6.60 0.49
C SER A 459 -19.50 5.44 0.63
N GLY A 460 -19.12 4.37 1.34
CA GLY A 460 -19.90 3.12 1.39
C GLY A 460 -20.06 2.42 0.05
N MET A 461 -19.37 2.90 -0.99
CA MET A 461 -19.45 2.41 -2.37
C MET A 461 -18.28 1.51 -2.74
N PHE A 462 -17.19 1.57 -1.98
CA PHE A 462 -15.95 0.91 -2.30
C PHE A 462 -15.94 -0.55 -1.81
N GLN A 463 -15.88 -1.49 -2.76
CA GLN A 463 -15.66 -2.92 -2.51
C GLN A 463 -14.54 -3.38 -3.42
N TRP A 464 -13.29 -3.30 -2.94
CA TRP A 464 -12.13 -3.73 -3.71
C TRP A 464 -12.07 -5.25 -3.81
N SER A 465 -11.94 -5.75 -5.03
CA SER A 465 -11.69 -7.17 -5.29
C SER A 465 -10.19 -7.42 -5.45
N MET A 466 -9.64 -8.26 -4.59
CA MET A 466 -8.25 -8.74 -4.72
C MET A 466 -8.10 -9.74 -5.87
N ASN A 467 -9.21 -10.27 -6.39
CA ASN A 467 -9.22 -11.19 -7.54
C ASN A 467 -9.71 -10.42 -8.77
N PRO A 468 -8.89 -10.26 -9.81
CA PRO A 468 -9.38 -9.73 -11.07
C PRO A 468 -10.48 -10.67 -11.62
N PRO A 469 -11.51 -10.13 -12.29
CA PRO A 469 -12.51 -10.97 -12.95
C PRO A 469 -11.78 -11.91 -13.93
N SER A 470 -11.93 -13.22 -13.76
CA SER A 470 -11.37 -14.19 -14.70
C SER A 470 -12.04 -14.01 -16.07
N PRO A 471 -11.31 -13.74 -17.15
CA PRO A 471 -11.89 -13.62 -18.49
C PRO A 471 -12.65 -14.89 -18.94
N SER A 472 -12.40 -16.03 -18.31
CA SER A 472 -12.99 -17.34 -18.67
C SER A 472 -14.17 -17.75 -17.79
N GLY A 473 -14.58 -16.97 -16.77
CA GLY A 473 -15.71 -17.30 -15.89
C GLY A 473 -15.53 -18.61 -15.07
N ARG A 474 -14.40 -19.29 -15.19
CA ARG A 474 -14.09 -20.51 -14.41
C ARG A 474 -13.27 -20.10 -13.19
N GLY A 475 -13.93 -19.93 -12.06
CA GLY A 475 -13.32 -19.74 -10.76
C GLY A 475 -12.52 -20.97 -10.33
N GLY A 476 -11.25 -21.05 -10.70
CA GLY A 476 -10.37 -22.18 -10.40
C GLY A 476 -8.88 -21.86 -10.56
N GLY A 477 -8.52 -20.62 -10.86
CA GLY A 477 -7.13 -20.19 -10.86
C GLY A 477 -6.57 -20.13 -9.42
N ARG A 478 -5.35 -20.67 -9.19
CA ARG A 478 -4.55 -20.34 -8.00
C ARG A 478 -4.75 -18.87 -7.68
N ARG A 479 -5.04 -18.53 -6.42
CA ARG A 479 -4.93 -17.15 -5.93
C ARG A 479 -3.49 -16.72 -6.19
N ALA A 480 -3.23 -16.11 -7.34
CA ALA A 480 -1.97 -15.44 -7.57
C ALA A 480 -1.95 -14.26 -6.57
N ALA A 481 -0.86 -14.11 -5.85
CA ALA A 481 -0.66 -12.92 -5.05
C ALA A 481 -0.81 -11.69 -5.96
N MET A 482 -1.37 -10.61 -5.41
CA MET A 482 -1.44 -9.35 -6.12
C MET A 482 -0.02 -8.82 -6.31
N GLU A 483 0.44 -8.72 -7.57
CA GLU A 483 1.79 -8.26 -7.91
C GLU A 483 1.81 -7.51 -9.25
N THR A 484 2.76 -6.62 -9.39
CA THR A 484 3.08 -5.90 -10.62
C THR A 484 4.58 -5.88 -10.93
N VAL A 485 5.28 -6.84 -10.35
CA VAL A 485 6.71 -7.10 -10.60
C VAL A 485 6.93 -7.47 -12.07
N THR A 486 6.08 -8.37 -12.58
CA THR A 486 6.16 -8.87 -13.96
C THR A 486 5.99 -7.74 -15.00
N PRO A 487 4.89 -6.95 -14.99
CA PRO A 487 4.73 -5.87 -15.97
C PRO A 487 5.82 -4.79 -15.85
N LEU A 488 6.32 -4.48 -14.64
CA LEU A 488 7.44 -3.54 -14.48
C LEU A 488 8.73 -4.08 -15.09
N ARG A 489 9.06 -5.35 -14.82
CA ARG A 489 10.23 -6.03 -15.39
C ARG A 489 10.18 -6.00 -16.91
N GLU A 490 9.03 -6.34 -17.49
CA GLU A 490 8.84 -6.33 -18.94
C GLU A 490 9.01 -4.93 -19.53
N ALA A 491 8.42 -3.90 -18.90
CA ALA A 491 8.56 -2.53 -19.35
C ALA A 491 10.02 -2.06 -19.34
N ILE A 492 10.80 -2.38 -18.29
CA ILE A 492 12.23 -2.04 -18.20
C ILE A 492 13.03 -2.74 -19.30
N VAL A 493 12.71 -4.00 -19.63
CA VAL A 493 13.42 -4.76 -20.67
C VAL A 493 13.05 -4.27 -22.08
N LYS A 494 11.77 -3.95 -22.32
CA LYS A 494 11.28 -3.43 -23.60
C LYS A 494 11.75 -1.99 -23.86
N ASP A 495 11.81 -1.16 -22.81
CA ASP A 495 12.30 0.22 -22.88
C ASP A 495 13.58 0.40 -22.05
N ARG A 496 14.74 0.28 -22.73
CA ARG A 496 16.07 0.45 -22.10
C ARG A 496 16.32 1.83 -21.49
N TYR A 497 15.51 2.82 -21.83
CA TYR A 497 15.63 4.20 -21.34
C TYR A 497 14.78 4.48 -20.12
N LEU A 498 13.79 3.64 -19.84
CA LEU A 498 12.95 3.77 -18.65
C LEU A 498 13.81 3.77 -17.37
N LYS A 499 13.62 4.78 -16.52
CA LYS A 499 14.30 4.90 -15.23
C LYS A 499 13.30 4.80 -14.08
N ILE A 500 13.76 4.22 -12.97
CA ILE A 500 12.96 4.06 -11.75
C ILE A 500 13.67 4.78 -10.61
N LEU A 501 12.93 5.59 -9.86
CA LEU A 501 13.35 6.18 -8.59
C LEU A 501 12.47 5.63 -7.48
N ASN A 502 13.04 4.77 -6.64
CA ASN A 502 12.39 4.22 -5.45
C ASN A 502 12.71 5.09 -4.24
N MET A 503 11.67 5.57 -3.54
CA MET A 503 11.75 6.46 -2.38
C MET A 503 11.07 5.82 -1.17
N GLU A 504 11.81 5.68 -0.03
CA GLU A 504 11.33 4.92 1.14
C GLU A 504 11.58 5.66 2.45
N GLY A 505 10.59 5.63 3.35
CA GLY A 505 10.72 6.09 4.72
C GLY A 505 11.21 4.98 5.66
N TYR A 506 12.17 5.28 6.54
CA TYR A 506 12.69 4.30 7.51
C TYR A 506 11.68 3.88 8.58
N TYR A 507 10.68 4.71 8.85
CA TYR A 507 9.69 4.50 9.92
C TYR A 507 8.34 4.01 9.40
N ASP A 508 8.28 3.59 8.13
CA ASP A 508 7.10 3.05 7.46
C ASP A 508 6.91 1.56 7.82
N LEU A 509 5.72 1.22 8.34
CA LEU A 509 5.30 -0.16 8.59
C LEU A 509 4.19 -0.62 7.64
N ALA A 510 3.68 0.28 6.80
CA ALA A 510 2.69 -0.07 5.78
C ALA A 510 3.38 -0.72 4.57
N THR A 511 4.53 -0.16 4.16
CA THR A 511 5.38 -0.65 3.07
C THR A 511 6.84 -0.55 3.50
N PRO A 512 7.33 -1.48 4.34
CA PRO A 512 8.66 -1.41 4.93
C PRO A 512 9.75 -1.45 3.83
N TYR A 513 10.74 -0.58 3.95
CA TYR A 513 11.73 -0.33 2.90
C TYR A 513 12.52 -1.58 2.48
N LEU A 514 12.76 -2.54 3.39
CA LEU A 514 13.45 -3.78 3.04
C LEU A 514 12.58 -4.68 2.14
N ALA A 515 11.25 -4.63 2.26
CA ALA A 515 10.35 -5.37 1.36
C ALA A 515 10.43 -4.87 -0.08
N ALA A 516 10.53 -3.55 -0.26
CA ALA A 516 10.76 -2.95 -1.56
C ALA A 516 12.13 -3.36 -2.13
N TRP A 517 13.22 -3.25 -1.36
CA TRP A 517 14.55 -3.67 -1.79
C TRP A 517 14.60 -5.15 -2.16
N TYR A 518 14.04 -6.01 -1.29
CA TYR A 518 13.90 -7.43 -1.60
C TYR A 518 13.21 -7.66 -2.95
N THR A 519 12.13 -6.94 -3.22
CA THR A 519 11.41 -7.07 -4.49
C THR A 519 12.24 -6.62 -5.68
N PHE A 520 12.95 -5.49 -5.58
CA PHE A 520 13.84 -5.00 -6.65
C PHE A 520 15.02 -5.94 -6.92
N ASP A 521 15.59 -6.53 -5.88
CA ASP A 521 16.69 -7.51 -6.01
C ASP A 521 16.22 -8.82 -6.66
N HIS A 522 14.91 -9.10 -6.66
CA HIS A 522 14.29 -10.29 -7.28
C HIS A 522 13.62 -10.02 -8.64
N LEU A 523 13.86 -8.86 -9.26
CA LEU A 523 13.35 -8.58 -10.62
C LEU A 523 14.01 -9.44 -11.71
N ASP A 524 15.08 -10.15 -11.41
CA ASP A 524 15.86 -10.96 -12.37
C ASP A 524 16.20 -10.20 -13.66
N LEU A 525 16.65 -8.94 -13.50
CA LEU A 525 17.07 -8.09 -14.60
C LEU A 525 18.53 -8.33 -14.97
N PRO A 526 18.88 -8.31 -16.28
CA PRO A 526 20.26 -8.18 -16.72
C PRO A 526 20.96 -6.97 -16.09
N ALA A 527 22.28 -7.09 -15.88
CA ALA A 527 23.06 -6.07 -15.15
C ALA A 527 22.97 -4.66 -15.77
N GLU A 528 22.84 -4.58 -17.10
CA GLU A 528 22.69 -3.32 -17.83
C GLU A 528 21.37 -2.59 -17.53
N PHE A 529 20.32 -3.28 -17.11
CA PHE A 529 19.03 -2.68 -16.75
C PHE A 529 18.94 -2.34 -15.25
N ARG A 530 19.64 -3.06 -14.36
CA ARG A 530 19.64 -2.78 -12.92
C ARG A 530 20.10 -1.35 -12.60
N LYS A 531 21.04 -0.79 -13.37
CA LYS A 531 21.49 0.60 -13.25
C LYS A 531 20.42 1.66 -13.55
N ASN A 532 19.27 1.25 -14.10
CA ASN A 532 18.14 2.14 -14.33
C ASN A 532 17.27 2.35 -13.07
N ILE A 533 17.56 1.59 -12.00
CA ILE A 533 16.84 1.68 -10.72
C ILE A 533 17.74 2.39 -9.72
N SER A 534 17.21 3.43 -9.08
CA SER A 534 17.88 4.18 -8.02
C SER A 534 17.00 4.19 -6.77
N HIS A 535 17.64 4.28 -5.59
CA HIS A 535 16.97 4.24 -4.30
C HIS A 535 17.32 5.48 -3.48
N ALA A 536 16.31 6.06 -2.82
CA ALA A 536 16.46 7.16 -1.88
C ALA A 536 15.70 6.84 -0.59
N GLN A 537 16.33 7.11 0.56
CA GLN A 537 15.75 6.85 1.87
C GLN A 537 15.63 8.16 2.66
N TYR A 538 14.63 8.18 3.57
CA TYR A 538 14.25 9.37 4.32
C TYR A 538 14.01 9.04 5.80
N GLU A 539 14.38 9.98 6.67
CA GLU A 539 14.09 9.91 8.11
C GLU A 539 12.62 10.31 8.36
N SER A 540 11.71 9.54 7.76
CA SER A 540 10.26 9.74 7.80
C SER A 540 9.54 8.40 7.68
N GLY A 541 8.20 8.41 7.77
CA GLY A 541 7.34 7.25 7.54
C GLY A 541 6.84 7.15 6.11
N HIS A 542 5.63 6.61 5.95
CA HIS A 542 4.96 6.34 4.68
C HIS A 542 4.77 7.60 3.81
N MET A 543 4.23 8.65 4.40
CA MET A 543 4.12 9.97 3.79
C MET A 543 5.42 10.75 4.08
N VAL A 544 6.46 10.49 3.29
CA VAL A 544 7.81 11.05 3.49
C VAL A 544 7.81 12.57 3.65
N TYR A 545 6.92 13.24 2.97
CA TYR A 545 6.78 14.69 2.92
C TYR A 545 6.19 15.34 4.19
N LEU A 546 5.74 14.57 5.17
CA LEU A 546 5.30 15.13 6.47
C LEU A 546 6.46 15.71 7.26
N ASP A 547 7.66 15.12 7.16
CA ASP A 547 8.88 15.70 7.70
C ASP A 547 9.46 16.72 6.73
N SER A 548 9.62 17.97 7.17
CA SER A 548 10.01 19.08 6.31
C SER A 548 11.40 18.92 5.67
N LYS A 549 12.35 18.27 6.36
CA LYS A 549 13.70 18.00 5.82
C LYS A 549 13.65 16.90 4.77
N SER A 550 12.88 15.85 5.05
CA SER A 550 12.64 14.74 4.12
C SER A 550 11.89 15.23 2.88
N HIS A 551 10.92 16.14 3.03
CA HIS A 551 10.20 16.74 1.92
C HIS A 551 11.14 17.57 1.01
N ALA A 552 12.00 18.42 1.58
CA ALA A 552 12.98 19.19 0.79
C ALA A 552 13.96 18.26 0.04
N LYS A 553 14.43 17.20 0.70
CA LYS A 553 15.28 16.19 0.07
C LYS A 553 14.53 15.44 -1.05
N MET A 554 13.26 15.07 -0.83
CA MET A 554 12.43 14.39 -1.82
C MET A 554 12.25 15.25 -3.09
N LYS A 555 11.97 16.55 -2.92
CA LYS A 555 11.92 17.51 -4.06
C LYS A 555 13.23 17.53 -4.83
N GLN A 556 14.36 17.59 -4.13
CA GLN A 556 15.68 17.62 -4.78
C GLN A 556 15.99 16.33 -5.52
N ASP A 557 15.71 15.17 -4.91
CA ASP A 557 15.92 13.85 -5.54
C ASP A 557 15.06 13.71 -6.80
N PHE A 558 13.79 14.12 -6.73
CA PHE A 558 12.88 14.09 -7.87
C PHE A 558 13.30 15.08 -8.98
N ALA A 559 13.71 16.30 -8.62
CA ALA A 559 14.22 17.28 -9.58
C ALA A 559 15.47 16.76 -10.32
N ASN A 560 16.42 16.18 -9.60
CA ASN A 560 17.61 15.56 -10.17
C ASN A 560 17.26 14.40 -11.10
N PHE A 561 16.27 13.58 -10.71
CA PHE A 561 15.79 12.46 -11.51
C PHE A 561 15.18 12.94 -12.83
N ILE A 562 14.29 13.94 -12.81
CA ILE A 562 13.73 14.54 -14.04
C ILE A 562 14.85 15.10 -14.92
N GLU A 563 15.77 15.88 -14.36
CA GLU A 563 16.88 16.47 -15.14
C GLU A 563 17.77 15.42 -15.80
N ALA A 564 18.07 14.33 -15.09
CA ALA A 564 18.91 13.24 -15.61
C ALA A 564 18.22 12.43 -16.72
N THR A 565 16.88 12.34 -16.68
CA THR A 565 16.11 11.47 -17.57
C THR A 565 15.44 12.21 -18.74
N THR A 566 15.39 13.55 -18.69
CA THR A 566 14.87 14.41 -19.77
C THR A 566 15.95 14.85 -20.75
N ARG A 567 17.24 14.85 -20.35
CA ARG A 567 18.35 15.24 -21.25
C ARG A 567 18.43 14.26 -22.43
N ARG A 568 18.29 14.80 -23.63
CA ARG A 568 18.51 14.09 -24.91
C ARG A 568 19.99 13.95 -25.21
#